data_46f1ed21b2d346e15969aad29b22936d
#
_entry.id   46f1ed21b2d346e15969aad29b22936d
#
_cell.length_a   1.000
_cell.length_b   1.000
_cell.length_c   1.000
_cell.angle_alpha   90.00
_cell.angle_beta   90.00
_cell.angle_gamma   90.00
#
_symmetry.space_group_name_H-M   'P 1'
#
loop_
_entity.id
_entity.type
_entity.pdbx_description
1 polymer ?
#
loop_
_entity_poly.entity_id
_entity_poly.type
_entity_poly.pdbx_seq_one_letter_code
_entity_poly.pdbx_strand_id
1 'polypeptide(L)'
;MFTPTVEKADLQFNLDRLDSAHEAFRQAYPAFDSTSKLDELRATEYARLDRQGHIYLDYTGGGLYAESQLRDHLALLSEGVFGNPHSKNLTSMAMTRLVEQTREYVLQYFNASPDEYMVIFTQNSTGALKLVGESYPFGPGDTYLLTFDNHNSVNGIREFARSKGAMVTYIPVLPPDLRVDTDQLAQALETARTGKNNLFAYPAQSNFTGVQHPLDWIAQAKSKGWDVLLDAASFAPSNRLDLSLWHPDFVDISFYKIFGYPTGTGCLLVRKTAAQKLRRPWYAGGTITFSSVVANDHYLTPGPAGFEDGTVNYLSLPAVEIGLKFIESVGIDLIHTRVMCLTGWLIDRLLALYHSNGNPLIRLYGPPNTHLRGGTVQVNFFDPEGKLFDCNDVEWLANEERISLRAGCHCNPGAREVALGFTKQDLEVCFQDKDHLTFEQFLHVIDGKTTGALRASIGLVTTFADVYKYVQFAETFIDRYVTG
;
A
#
# COMPACT_ATOMS: atom_id res chain seq x y z
N MET A 1 3.00 -29.34 -9.50
CA MET A 1 2.05 -29.38 -8.36
C MET A 1 2.87 -28.97 -7.14
N PHE A 2 2.42 -27.98 -6.41
CA PHE A 2 3.05 -27.59 -5.15
C PHE A 2 2.79 -28.70 -4.11
N THR A 3 3.82 -29.20 -3.48
CA THR A 3 3.72 -30.17 -2.40
C THR A 3 4.22 -29.49 -1.14
N PRO A 4 3.33 -29.15 -0.20
CA PRO A 4 3.74 -28.47 1.03
C PRO A 4 4.63 -29.39 1.87
N THR A 5 5.59 -28.79 2.59
CA THR A 5 6.50 -29.49 3.49
C THR A 5 5.91 -29.71 4.89
N VAL A 6 4.65 -29.27 5.10
CA VAL A 6 3.94 -29.35 6.39
C VAL A 6 2.62 -30.09 6.18
N GLU A 7 2.35 -31.10 7.01
CA GLU A 7 1.07 -31.82 6.98
C GLU A 7 -0.10 -30.92 7.42
N LYS A 8 -1.26 -31.08 6.76
CA LYS A 8 -2.49 -30.40 7.17
C LYS A 8 -2.94 -30.90 8.55
N ALA A 9 -3.22 -29.99 9.48
CA ALA A 9 -3.95 -30.32 10.70
C ALA A 9 -5.44 -30.32 10.43
N ASP A 10 -6.18 -31.19 11.09
CA ASP A 10 -7.63 -31.08 11.17
C ASP A 10 -7.97 -29.92 12.12
N LEU A 11 -8.05 -28.71 11.57
CA LEU A 11 -8.38 -27.52 12.33
C LEU A 11 -9.90 -27.45 12.51
N GLN A 12 -10.36 -27.66 13.74
CA GLN A 12 -11.70 -27.31 14.16
C GLN A 12 -11.61 -26.06 15.02
N PHE A 13 -12.13 -24.93 14.49
CA PHE A 13 -12.17 -23.70 15.26
C PHE A 13 -12.97 -23.90 16.56
N ASN A 14 -12.29 -23.71 17.69
CA ASN A 14 -12.95 -23.79 19.00
C ASN A 14 -13.73 -22.50 19.27
N LEU A 15 -15.00 -22.49 18.86
CA LEU A 15 -15.90 -21.35 19.05
C LEU A 15 -16.46 -21.26 20.49
N ASP A 16 -16.32 -22.28 21.32
CA ASP A 16 -16.83 -22.27 22.70
C ASP A 16 -16.19 -21.17 23.56
N ARG A 17 -14.99 -20.75 23.21
CA ARG A 17 -14.25 -19.65 23.88
C ARG A 17 -14.34 -18.31 23.17
N LEU A 18 -14.98 -18.24 22.01
CA LEU A 18 -15.05 -17.02 21.21
C LEU A 18 -15.71 -15.88 22.00
N ASP A 19 -16.86 -16.14 22.63
CA ASP A 19 -17.62 -15.12 23.36
C ASP A 19 -16.82 -14.59 24.55
N SER A 20 -16.17 -15.48 25.32
CA SER A 20 -15.35 -15.07 26.45
C SER A 20 -14.10 -14.32 26.03
N ALA A 21 -13.48 -14.72 24.93
CA ALA A 21 -12.33 -14.02 24.35
C ALA A 21 -12.73 -12.64 23.81
N HIS A 22 -13.92 -12.54 23.19
CA HIS A 22 -14.46 -11.27 22.70
C HIS A 22 -14.76 -10.31 23.85
N GLU A 23 -15.34 -10.80 24.94
CA GLU A 23 -15.59 -9.98 26.13
C GLU A 23 -14.29 -9.46 26.75
N ALA A 24 -13.27 -10.33 26.89
CA ALA A 24 -11.96 -9.91 27.38
C ALA A 24 -11.27 -8.91 26.43
N PHE A 25 -11.43 -9.09 25.11
CA PHE A 25 -10.96 -8.15 24.12
C PHE A 25 -11.63 -6.78 24.26
N ARG A 26 -12.96 -6.71 24.40
CA ARG A 26 -13.69 -5.45 24.56
C ARG A 26 -13.28 -4.70 25.83
N GLN A 27 -12.99 -5.43 26.91
CA GLN A 27 -12.45 -4.83 28.14
C GLN A 27 -11.07 -4.24 27.94
N ALA A 28 -10.19 -4.90 27.17
CA ALA A 28 -8.84 -4.41 26.87
C ALA A 28 -8.83 -3.27 25.82
N TYR A 29 -9.78 -3.28 24.89
CA TYR A 29 -9.88 -2.32 23.78
C TYR A 29 -11.29 -1.68 23.73
N PRO A 30 -11.70 -0.90 24.75
CA PRO A 30 -13.09 -0.39 24.86
C PRO A 30 -13.51 0.53 23.71
N ALA A 31 -12.56 1.16 23.00
CA ALA A 31 -12.86 1.97 21.82
C ALA A 31 -13.47 1.14 20.67
N PHE A 32 -13.28 -0.19 20.66
CA PHE A 32 -13.86 -1.07 19.67
C PHE A 32 -15.38 -1.02 19.64
N ASP A 33 -16.05 -0.85 20.78
CA ASP A 33 -17.51 -0.79 20.86
C ASP A 33 -18.13 0.34 20.04
N SER A 34 -17.40 1.43 19.88
CA SER A 34 -17.83 2.55 19.02
C SER A 34 -17.91 2.19 17.54
N THR A 35 -17.35 1.04 17.15
CA THR A 35 -17.22 0.61 15.74
C THR A 35 -18.29 -0.40 15.30
N SER A 36 -19.32 -0.67 16.11
CA SER A 36 -20.39 -1.66 15.85
C SER A 36 -21.08 -1.48 14.49
N LYS A 37 -21.19 -0.25 13.99
CA LYS A 37 -21.67 0.04 12.62
C LYS A 37 -20.94 -0.77 11.54
N LEU A 38 -19.66 -1.11 11.75
CA LEU A 38 -18.88 -1.90 10.79
C LEU A 38 -19.29 -3.38 10.78
N ASP A 39 -19.86 -3.91 11.88
CA ASP A 39 -20.43 -5.26 11.91
C ASP A 39 -21.76 -5.32 11.15
N GLU A 40 -22.59 -4.26 11.25
CA GLU A 40 -23.78 -4.10 10.43
C GLU A 40 -23.43 -3.99 8.95
N LEU A 41 -22.38 -3.23 8.63
CA LEU A 41 -21.85 -3.10 7.28
C LEU A 41 -21.36 -4.46 6.72
N ARG A 42 -20.66 -5.25 7.56
CA ARG A 42 -20.25 -6.61 7.22
C ARG A 42 -21.45 -7.49 6.86
N ALA A 43 -22.48 -7.44 7.68
CA ALA A 43 -23.69 -8.27 7.51
C ALA A 43 -24.53 -7.89 6.28
N THR A 44 -24.43 -6.64 5.79
CA THR A 44 -25.23 -6.13 4.66
C THR A 44 -24.40 -6.06 3.37
N GLU A 45 -23.43 -5.17 3.32
CA GLU A 45 -22.66 -4.84 2.12
C GLU A 45 -21.56 -5.87 1.79
N TYR A 46 -21.17 -6.69 2.76
CA TYR A 46 -20.11 -7.69 2.63
C TYR A 46 -20.54 -9.10 3.04
N ALA A 47 -21.84 -9.36 3.14
CA ALA A 47 -22.42 -10.63 3.58
C ALA A 47 -21.89 -11.87 2.82
N ARG A 48 -21.36 -11.68 1.60
CA ARG A 48 -20.71 -12.74 0.82
C ARG A 48 -19.51 -13.38 1.52
N LEU A 49 -18.81 -12.63 2.38
CA LEU A 49 -17.68 -13.18 3.15
C LEU A 49 -18.16 -14.28 4.11
N ASP A 50 -19.21 -13.99 4.87
CA ASP A 50 -19.76 -14.93 5.85
C ASP A 50 -20.49 -16.09 5.18
N ARG A 51 -21.24 -15.83 4.12
CA ARG A 51 -21.90 -16.90 3.31
C ARG A 51 -20.90 -17.90 2.73
N GLN A 52 -19.69 -17.44 2.38
CA GLN A 52 -18.64 -18.29 1.81
C GLN A 52 -17.64 -18.79 2.86
N GLY A 53 -17.76 -18.34 4.11
CA GLY A 53 -16.86 -18.69 5.20
C GLY A 53 -15.44 -18.12 5.02
N HIS A 54 -15.29 -17.02 4.28
CA HIS A 54 -14.00 -16.37 4.04
C HIS A 54 -13.58 -15.45 5.18
N ILE A 55 -12.33 -15.61 5.61
CA ILE A 55 -11.60 -14.70 6.51
C ILE A 55 -10.63 -13.91 5.63
N TYR A 56 -10.92 -12.62 5.41
CA TYR A 56 -10.09 -11.79 4.54
C TYR A 56 -9.14 -10.91 5.37
N LEU A 57 -7.85 -11.23 5.31
CA LEU A 57 -6.78 -10.52 6.02
C LEU A 57 -5.66 -10.06 5.05
N ASP A 58 -6.02 -9.65 3.83
CA ASP A 58 -5.08 -9.11 2.83
C ASP A 58 -5.45 -7.68 2.37
N TYR A 59 -5.94 -6.83 3.28
CA TYR A 59 -6.35 -5.46 2.96
C TYR A 59 -5.22 -4.55 2.46
N THR A 60 -3.98 -4.79 2.87
CA THR A 60 -2.81 -4.06 2.30
C THR A 60 -2.58 -4.42 0.83
N GLY A 61 -2.98 -5.61 0.41
CA GLY A 61 -2.95 -6.03 -1.00
C GLY A 61 -4.08 -5.39 -1.81
N GLY A 62 -5.26 -5.28 -1.22
CA GLY A 62 -6.42 -4.63 -1.83
C GLY A 62 -7.61 -4.56 -0.89
N GLY A 63 -8.38 -3.49 -0.94
CA GLY A 63 -9.65 -3.38 -0.25
C GLY A 63 -10.70 -4.32 -0.85
N LEU A 64 -11.80 -4.52 -0.11
CA LEU A 64 -13.00 -5.18 -0.63
C LEU A 64 -14.04 -4.12 -0.98
N TYR A 65 -14.81 -4.39 -2.01
CA TYR A 65 -15.89 -3.50 -2.46
C TYR A 65 -17.23 -3.84 -1.77
N ALA A 66 -18.00 -2.81 -1.46
CA ALA A 66 -19.39 -2.96 -1.00
C ALA A 66 -20.32 -3.30 -2.17
N GLU A 67 -21.43 -4.00 -1.90
CA GLU A 67 -22.43 -4.36 -2.91
C GLU A 67 -23.11 -3.10 -3.48
N SER A 68 -23.32 -2.08 -2.65
CA SER A 68 -23.87 -0.78 -3.08
C SER A 68 -23.00 -0.08 -4.11
N GLN A 69 -21.67 -0.14 -3.99
CA GLN A 69 -20.78 0.48 -4.99
C GLN A 69 -21.02 -0.06 -6.40
N LEU A 70 -21.21 -1.39 -6.54
CA LEU A 70 -21.49 -2.02 -7.82
C LEU A 70 -22.86 -1.62 -8.35
N ARG A 71 -23.88 -1.67 -7.48
CA ARG A 71 -25.25 -1.33 -7.82
C ARG A 71 -25.38 0.13 -8.31
N ASP A 72 -24.79 1.05 -7.56
CA ASP A 72 -24.91 2.49 -7.83
C ASP A 72 -24.13 2.87 -9.10
N HIS A 73 -22.96 2.25 -9.34
CA HIS A 73 -22.22 2.47 -10.57
C HIS A 73 -22.94 1.86 -11.78
N LEU A 74 -23.51 0.66 -11.67
CA LEU A 74 -24.29 0.07 -12.74
C LEU A 74 -25.55 0.88 -13.05
N ALA A 75 -26.25 1.40 -12.04
CA ALA A 75 -27.40 2.28 -12.20
C ALA A 75 -27.00 3.54 -12.98
N LEU A 76 -25.91 4.23 -12.58
CA LEU A 76 -25.39 5.39 -13.28
C LEU A 76 -25.14 5.11 -14.77
N LEU A 77 -24.48 4.01 -15.07
CA LEU A 77 -24.17 3.66 -16.46
C LEU A 77 -25.42 3.25 -17.28
N SER A 78 -26.43 2.69 -16.62
CA SER A 78 -27.69 2.25 -17.27
C SER A 78 -28.61 3.40 -17.60
N GLU A 79 -28.55 4.51 -16.85
CA GLU A 79 -29.42 5.66 -17.03
C GLU A 79 -28.91 6.68 -18.06
N GLY A 80 -27.61 6.59 -18.43
CA GLY A 80 -26.96 7.56 -19.29
C GLY A 80 -26.38 6.99 -20.58
N VAL A 81 -26.13 7.89 -21.54
CA VAL A 81 -25.34 7.58 -22.74
C VAL A 81 -24.05 8.37 -22.68
N PHE A 82 -22.94 7.65 -22.50
CA PHE A 82 -21.63 8.24 -22.26
C PHE A 82 -20.65 7.90 -23.39
N GLY A 83 -19.98 8.95 -23.91
CA GLY A 83 -18.97 8.80 -24.95
C GLY A 83 -17.58 9.22 -24.46
N ASN A 84 -16.57 9.00 -25.29
CA ASN A 84 -15.20 9.42 -25.01
C ASN A 84 -15.14 10.95 -24.71
N PRO A 85 -14.57 11.38 -23.56
CA PRO A 85 -14.61 12.78 -23.10
C PRO A 85 -13.85 13.79 -23.98
N HIS A 86 -13.09 13.35 -24.97
CA HIS A 86 -12.29 14.23 -25.84
C HIS A 86 -13.08 14.89 -27.00
N SER A 87 -14.40 15.06 -26.87
CA SER A 87 -15.25 15.67 -27.91
C SER A 87 -16.30 16.62 -27.30
N LYS A 88 -16.84 17.50 -28.13
CA LYS A 88 -17.90 18.48 -27.75
C LYS A 88 -19.32 17.97 -28.00
N ASN A 89 -19.51 16.73 -28.47
CA ASN A 89 -20.85 16.18 -28.60
C ASN A 89 -21.50 15.90 -27.23
N LEU A 90 -22.81 15.73 -27.20
CA LEU A 90 -23.56 15.62 -25.95
C LEU A 90 -23.13 14.48 -25.04
N THR A 91 -22.85 13.32 -25.60
CA THR A 91 -22.45 12.12 -24.83
C THR A 91 -21.02 12.26 -24.26
N SER A 92 -20.12 12.86 -25.02
CA SER A 92 -18.75 13.17 -24.58
C SER A 92 -18.77 14.23 -23.48
N MET A 93 -19.57 15.30 -23.62
CA MET A 93 -19.68 16.34 -22.60
C MET A 93 -20.33 15.81 -21.31
N ALA A 94 -21.29 14.87 -21.42
CA ALA A 94 -21.85 14.20 -20.23
C ALA A 94 -20.77 13.45 -19.46
N MET A 95 -19.92 12.74 -20.16
CA MET A 95 -18.80 12.00 -19.53
C MET A 95 -17.72 12.93 -18.98
N THR A 96 -17.39 14.00 -19.71
CA THR A 96 -16.44 15.02 -19.23
C THR A 96 -16.87 15.58 -17.87
N ARG A 97 -18.17 15.89 -17.72
CA ARG A 97 -18.70 16.38 -16.44
C ARG A 97 -18.49 15.38 -15.31
N LEU A 98 -18.75 14.09 -15.53
CA LEU A 98 -18.55 13.04 -14.50
C LEU A 98 -17.06 12.87 -14.14
N VAL A 99 -16.17 12.93 -15.13
CA VAL A 99 -14.73 12.87 -14.89
C VAL A 99 -14.24 14.04 -14.04
N GLU A 100 -14.66 15.27 -14.40
CA GLU A 100 -14.27 16.46 -13.64
C GLU A 100 -14.91 16.50 -12.24
N GLN A 101 -16.16 16.08 -12.10
CA GLN A 101 -16.82 15.93 -10.80
C GLN A 101 -16.06 14.93 -9.91
N THR A 102 -15.64 13.80 -10.46
CA THR A 102 -14.80 12.84 -9.73
C THR A 102 -13.47 13.45 -9.31
N ARG A 103 -12.84 14.25 -10.18
CA ARG A 103 -11.58 14.95 -9.90
C ARG A 103 -11.74 15.94 -8.73
N GLU A 104 -12.78 16.73 -8.75
CA GLU A 104 -13.15 17.68 -7.68
C GLU A 104 -13.40 16.93 -6.37
N TYR A 105 -14.13 15.81 -6.43
CA TYR A 105 -14.42 15.02 -5.25
C TYR A 105 -13.16 14.37 -4.62
N VAL A 106 -12.20 13.94 -5.43
CA VAL A 106 -10.90 13.45 -4.94
C VAL A 106 -10.18 14.56 -4.15
N LEU A 107 -10.14 15.80 -4.67
CA LEU A 107 -9.57 16.94 -3.95
C LEU A 107 -10.30 17.18 -2.62
N GLN A 108 -11.63 17.19 -2.64
CA GLN A 108 -12.46 17.36 -1.44
C GLN A 108 -12.19 16.30 -0.39
N TYR A 109 -12.15 15.04 -0.78
CA TYR A 109 -11.93 13.89 0.14
C TYR A 109 -10.60 13.99 0.90
N PHE A 110 -9.56 14.45 0.24
CA PHE A 110 -8.24 14.64 0.84
C PHE A 110 -8.00 16.06 1.40
N ASN A 111 -9.02 16.90 1.51
CA ASN A 111 -8.90 18.31 1.92
C ASN A 111 -7.84 19.08 1.11
N ALA A 112 -7.64 18.72 -0.15
CA ALA A 112 -6.68 19.36 -1.05
C ALA A 112 -7.29 20.59 -1.69
N SER A 113 -6.76 21.79 -1.41
CA SER A 113 -7.24 23.01 -2.05
C SER A 113 -7.06 22.94 -3.57
N PRO A 114 -8.10 23.22 -4.38
CA PRO A 114 -7.97 23.29 -5.83
C PRO A 114 -7.07 24.44 -6.31
N ASP A 115 -6.76 25.41 -5.46
CA ASP A 115 -5.78 26.46 -5.77
C ASP A 115 -4.35 25.95 -5.64
N GLU A 116 -4.11 24.99 -4.76
CA GLU A 116 -2.78 24.43 -4.49
C GLU A 116 -2.52 23.13 -5.26
N TYR A 117 -3.49 22.22 -5.33
CA TYR A 117 -3.35 20.88 -5.91
C TYR A 117 -4.13 20.72 -7.20
N MET A 118 -3.69 19.74 -7.98
CA MET A 118 -4.47 19.13 -9.04
C MET A 118 -4.36 17.60 -8.97
N VAL A 119 -5.39 16.92 -9.48
CA VAL A 119 -5.44 15.47 -9.60
C VAL A 119 -5.09 15.06 -11.01
N ILE A 120 -4.19 14.11 -11.19
CA ILE A 120 -3.87 13.46 -12.47
C ILE A 120 -4.30 12.01 -12.34
N PHE A 121 -5.25 11.55 -13.14
CA PHE A 121 -5.66 10.15 -13.12
C PHE A 121 -4.62 9.26 -13.80
N THR A 122 -4.36 8.13 -13.18
CA THR A 122 -3.43 7.10 -13.67
C THR A 122 -4.07 5.71 -13.53
N GLN A 123 -3.43 4.68 -14.05
CA GLN A 123 -3.94 3.31 -13.91
C GLN A 123 -3.87 2.79 -12.46
N ASN A 124 -2.95 3.31 -11.66
CA ASN A 124 -2.71 2.95 -10.25
C ASN A 124 -1.60 3.84 -9.68
N SER A 125 -1.25 3.67 -8.38
CA SER A 125 -0.10 4.35 -7.77
C SER A 125 1.20 4.16 -8.54
N THR A 126 1.47 2.98 -9.10
CA THR A 126 2.69 2.75 -9.89
C THR A 126 2.75 3.67 -11.11
N GLY A 127 1.61 3.89 -11.79
CA GLY A 127 1.52 4.85 -12.89
C GLY A 127 1.79 6.29 -12.43
N ALA A 128 1.28 6.69 -11.26
CA ALA A 128 1.54 7.99 -10.65
C ALA A 128 3.03 8.18 -10.30
N LEU A 129 3.64 7.18 -9.66
CA LEU A 129 5.05 7.19 -9.28
C LEU A 129 5.98 7.19 -10.51
N LYS A 130 5.64 6.41 -11.55
CA LYS A 130 6.37 6.42 -12.82
C LYS A 130 6.30 7.79 -13.47
N LEU A 131 5.12 8.42 -13.49
CA LEU A 131 4.94 9.76 -14.04
C LEU A 131 5.85 10.80 -13.38
N VAL A 132 5.97 10.75 -12.04
CA VAL A 132 6.91 11.60 -11.30
C VAL A 132 8.34 11.26 -11.72
N GLY A 133 8.74 9.98 -11.67
CA GLY A 133 10.11 9.55 -11.96
C GLY A 133 10.61 9.96 -13.34
N GLU A 134 9.81 9.72 -14.39
CA GLU A 134 10.18 10.05 -15.76
C GLU A 134 10.20 11.56 -16.02
N SER A 135 9.30 12.32 -15.37
CA SER A 135 9.09 13.73 -15.63
C SER A 135 9.88 14.66 -14.70
N TYR A 136 10.31 14.18 -13.53
CA TYR A 136 11.08 14.99 -12.58
C TYR A 136 12.43 15.39 -13.24
N PRO A 137 12.81 16.68 -13.15
CA PRO A 137 13.95 17.23 -13.91
C PRO A 137 15.30 16.90 -13.26
N PHE A 138 15.54 15.60 -12.99
CA PHE A 138 16.84 15.14 -12.51
C PHE A 138 17.97 15.49 -13.49
N GLY A 139 19.13 15.78 -12.95
CA GLY A 139 20.37 16.04 -13.69
C GLY A 139 21.61 15.91 -12.79
N PRO A 140 22.81 16.14 -13.33
CA PRO A 140 24.05 16.07 -12.56
C PRO A 140 24.06 17.04 -11.38
N GLY A 141 24.32 16.48 -10.19
CA GLY A 141 24.35 17.22 -8.92
C GLY A 141 22.99 17.32 -8.23
N ASP A 142 21.92 16.80 -8.82
CA ASP A 142 20.63 16.61 -8.16
C ASP A 142 20.63 15.36 -7.26
N THR A 143 19.67 15.25 -6.34
CA THR A 143 19.62 14.15 -5.38
C THR A 143 18.23 13.54 -5.31
N TYR A 144 18.18 12.21 -5.36
CA TYR A 144 17.02 11.41 -4.99
C TYR A 144 17.29 10.71 -3.65
N LEU A 145 16.63 11.16 -2.58
CA LEU A 145 16.70 10.62 -1.23
C LEU A 145 15.45 9.80 -0.95
N LEU A 146 15.59 8.58 -0.45
CA LEU A 146 14.45 7.76 -0.11
C LEU A 146 14.72 6.84 1.09
N THR A 147 13.67 6.44 1.80
CA THR A 147 13.77 5.47 2.90
C THR A 147 13.90 4.04 2.36
N PHE A 148 14.50 3.17 3.14
CA PHE A 148 14.81 1.79 2.75
C PHE A 148 13.54 0.94 2.55
N ASP A 149 12.46 1.24 3.29
CA ASP A 149 11.19 0.52 3.28
C ASP A 149 10.17 0.99 2.24
N ASN A 150 10.65 1.58 1.16
CA ASN A 150 9.80 1.97 0.04
C ASN A 150 9.38 0.77 -0.82
N HIS A 151 8.16 0.86 -1.35
CA HIS A 151 7.65 -0.06 -2.36
C HIS A 151 8.51 0.02 -3.65
N ASN A 152 8.57 -1.09 -4.41
CA ASN A 152 9.34 -1.17 -5.66
C ASN A 152 9.01 -0.06 -6.67
N SER A 153 7.77 0.44 -6.70
CA SER A 153 7.38 1.51 -7.61
C SER A 153 8.05 2.85 -7.27
N VAL A 154 8.31 3.12 -5.99
CA VAL A 154 9.11 4.27 -5.53
C VAL A 154 10.59 4.01 -5.78
N ASN A 155 11.07 2.79 -5.45
CA ASN A 155 12.45 2.39 -5.73
C ASN A 155 12.81 2.50 -7.22
N GLY A 156 11.87 2.20 -8.12
CA GLY A 156 12.06 2.28 -9.56
C GLY A 156 12.39 3.68 -10.08
N ILE A 157 12.02 4.75 -9.36
CA ILE A 157 12.36 6.14 -9.71
C ILE A 157 13.87 6.35 -9.74
N ARG A 158 14.65 5.56 -8.97
CA ARG A 158 16.12 5.63 -8.97
C ARG A 158 16.74 5.40 -10.35
N GLU A 159 16.09 4.61 -11.20
CA GLU A 159 16.63 4.34 -12.56
C GLU A 159 16.50 5.57 -13.45
N PHE A 160 15.42 6.35 -13.31
CA PHE A 160 15.31 7.66 -13.95
C PHE A 160 16.32 8.67 -13.38
N ALA A 161 16.50 8.70 -12.05
CA ALA A 161 17.48 9.58 -11.41
C ALA A 161 18.91 9.27 -11.89
N ARG A 162 19.31 7.99 -11.85
CA ARG A 162 20.63 7.52 -12.28
C ARG A 162 20.88 7.78 -13.76
N SER A 163 19.91 7.49 -14.63
CA SER A 163 20.05 7.71 -16.08
C SER A 163 20.25 9.19 -16.44
N LYS A 164 19.77 10.10 -15.57
CA LYS A 164 19.92 11.55 -15.73
C LYS A 164 21.11 12.11 -14.92
N GLY A 165 21.92 11.26 -14.26
CA GLY A 165 23.13 11.64 -13.54
C GLY A 165 22.90 12.19 -12.13
N ALA A 166 21.73 12.00 -11.55
CA ALA A 166 21.45 12.37 -10.16
C ALA A 166 22.01 11.31 -9.18
N MET A 167 22.33 11.76 -7.97
CA MET A 167 22.75 10.90 -6.87
C MET A 167 21.52 10.25 -6.22
N VAL A 168 21.63 8.98 -5.86
CA VAL A 168 20.58 8.25 -5.13
C VAL A 168 21.11 7.84 -3.77
N THR A 169 20.37 8.20 -2.72
CA THR A 169 20.73 7.92 -1.33
C THR A 169 19.56 7.27 -0.60
N TYR A 170 19.84 6.20 0.15
CA TYR A 170 18.87 5.48 0.96
C TYR A 170 19.10 5.73 2.46
N ILE A 171 18.02 5.97 3.19
CA ILE A 171 18.02 6.03 4.65
C ILE A 171 17.60 4.66 5.19
N PRO A 172 18.43 4.01 6.03
CA PRO A 172 18.15 2.66 6.52
C PRO A 172 16.98 2.61 7.49
N VAL A 173 16.40 1.41 7.62
CA VAL A 173 15.53 1.05 8.73
C VAL A 173 16.29 0.20 9.72
N LEU A 174 15.97 0.31 11.01
CA LEU A 174 16.69 -0.30 12.11
C LEU A 174 15.91 -1.45 12.74
N PRO A 175 16.50 -2.67 12.85
CA PRO A 175 15.88 -3.75 13.60
C PRO A 175 15.86 -3.45 15.12
N PRO A 176 14.95 -4.07 15.91
CA PRO A 176 13.95 -5.03 15.49
C PRO A 176 12.69 -4.41 14.90
N ASP A 177 12.39 -3.14 15.20
CA ASP A 177 11.13 -2.46 14.86
C ASP A 177 11.03 -2.05 13.40
N LEU A 178 12.15 -2.06 12.67
CA LEU A 178 12.23 -1.65 11.27
C LEU A 178 11.72 -0.20 11.03
N ARG A 179 11.93 0.66 12.01
CA ARG A 179 11.72 2.11 11.89
C ARG A 179 12.91 2.77 11.20
N VAL A 180 12.65 3.83 10.48
CA VAL A 180 13.69 4.62 9.81
C VAL A 180 14.67 5.18 10.84
N ASP A 181 15.97 5.14 10.52
CA ASP A 181 17.01 5.84 11.27
C ASP A 181 16.81 7.37 11.12
N THR A 182 16.19 7.97 12.15
CA THR A 182 15.83 9.40 12.14
C THR A 182 17.03 10.32 12.21
N ASP A 183 18.15 9.87 12.80
CA ASP A 183 19.37 10.68 12.89
C ASP A 183 20.05 10.75 11.52
N GLN A 184 20.13 9.62 10.81
CA GLN A 184 20.63 9.61 9.44
C GLN A 184 19.70 10.38 8.50
N LEU A 185 18.36 10.29 8.67
CA LEU A 185 17.43 11.09 7.90
C LEU A 185 17.67 12.59 8.12
N ALA A 186 17.77 13.03 9.37
CA ALA A 186 18.00 14.43 9.69
C ALA A 186 19.30 14.95 9.05
N GLN A 187 20.39 14.17 9.13
CA GLN A 187 21.66 14.50 8.49
C GLN A 187 21.54 14.56 6.95
N ALA A 188 20.86 13.60 6.35
CA ALA A 188 20.67 13.54 4.90
C ALA A 188 19.85 14.72 4.37
N LEU A 189 18.83 15.16 5.12
CA LEU A 189 18.02 16.31 4.72
C LEU A 189 18.83 17.62 4.69
N GLU A 190 19.93 17.74 5.46
CA GLU A 190 20.84 18.89 5.40
C GLU A 190 21.69 18.92 4.11
N THR A 191 21.73 17.85 3.35
CA THR A 191 22.55 17.76 2.13
C THR A 191 21.90 18.39 0.89
N ALA A 192 20.70 18.94 1.00
CA ALA A 192 20.03 19.60 -0.11
C ALA A 192 20.87 20.73 -0.69
N ARG A 193 21.02 20.75 -2.01
CA ARG A 193 21.83 21.74 -2.70
C ARG A 193 20.96 22.84 -3.28
N THR A 194 21.29 24.09 -2.96
CA THR A 194 20.58 25.26 -3.50
C THR A 194 20.70 25.30 -5.02
N GLY A 195 19.60 25.57 -5.70
CA GLY A 195 19.51 25.63 -7.16
C GLY A 195 19.57 24.26 -7.85
N LYS A 196 19.43 23.18 -7.08
CA LYS A 196 19.34 21.80 -7.59
C LYS A 196 17.96 21.22 -7.29
N ASN A 197 17.62 20.14 -8.01
CA ASN A 197 16.40 19.38 -7.81
C ASN A 197 16.67 18.28 -6.78
N ASN A 198 16.10 18.42 -5.60
CA ASN A 198 16.23 17.47 -4.52
C ASN A 198 14.86 16.85 -4.27
N LEU A 199 14.71 15.54 -4.51
CA LEU A 199 13.49 14.81 -4.26
C LEU A 199 13.67 13.85 -3.08
N PHE A 200 12.85 14.01 -2.03
CA PHE A 200 12.74 13.08 -0.93
C PHE A 200 11.47 12.25 -1.06
N ALA A 201 11.59 10.91 -1.03
CA ALA A 201 10.48 9.98 -1.17
C ALA A 201 10.41 9.02 0.02
N TYR A 202 9.22 8.87 0.62
CA TYR A 202 8.98 7.92 1.67
C TYR A 202 7.51 7.45 1.70
N PRO A 203 7.21 6.24 2.20
CA PRO A 203 5.84 5.79 2.39
C PRO A 203 5.26 6.40 3.66
N ALA A 204 4.02 6.89 3.64
CA ALA A 204 3.32 7.27 4.87
C ALA A 204 3.14 6.05 5.79
N GLN A 205 3.02 4.85 5.20
CA GLN A 205 2.98 3.58 5.90
C GLN A 205 3.65 2.49 5.07
N SER A 206 4.62 1.80 5.69
CA SER A 206 5.26 0.63 5.08
C SER A 206 4.24 -0.48 4.78
N ASN A 207 4.18 -0.93 3.55
CA ASN A 207 3.32 -2.04 3.13
C ASN A 207 3.84 -3.41 3.57
N PHE A 208 5.05 -3.47 4.13
CA PHE A 208 5.66 -4.67 4.68
C PHE A 208 5.43 -4.77 6.19
N THR A 209 5.90 -3.80 6.97
CA THR A 209 5.87 -3.83 8.43
C THR A 209 4.63 -3.22 9.06
N GLY A 210 3.92 -2.35 8.32
CA GLY A 210 2.88 -1.49 8.87
C GLY A 210 3.41 -0.25 9.61
N VAL A 211 4.73 -0.06 9.73
CA VAL A 211 5.31 1.15 10.33
C VAL A 211 4.77 2.39 9.63
N GLN A 212 4.28 3.33 10.40
CA GLN A 212 3.88 4.66 9.94
C GLN A 212 4.99 5.66 10.20
N HIS A 213 5.28 6.46 9.18
CA HIS A 213 6.25 7.54 9.29
C HIS A 213 5.57 8.86 9.60
N PRO A 214 6.23 9.73 10.43
CA PRO A 214 5.70 11.04 10.74
C PRO A 214 5.47 11.89 9.49
N LEU A 215 4.27 12.46 9.35
CA LEU A 215 3.96 13.35 8.24
C LEU A 215 4.61 14.73 8.36
N ASP A 216 5.06 15.11 9.55
CA ASP A 216 5.84 16.34 9.77
C ASP A 216 7.22 16.32 9.09
N TRP A 217 7.75 15.15 8.67
CA TRP A 217 8.91 15.08 7.80
C TRP A 217 8.72 15.85 6.48
N ILE A 218 7.47 16.00 6.03
CA ILE A 218 7.14 16.82 4.86
C ILE A 218 7.61 18.27 5.07
N ALA A 219 7.19 18.88 6.17
CA ALA A 219 7.57 20.27 6.50
C ALA A 219 9.07 20.38 6.75
N GLN A 220 9.68 19.41 7.45
CA GLN A 220 11.12 19.39 7.72
C GLN A 220 11.93 19.33 6.41
N ALA A 221 11.60 18.43 5.49
CA ALA A 221 12.30 18.31 4.22
C ALA A 221 12.11 19.55 3.35
N LYS A 222 10.89 20.07 3.25
CA LYS A 222 10.59 21.27 2.45
C LYS A 222 11.33 22.50 2.96
N SER A 223 11.46 22.68 4.28
CA SER A 223 12.21 23.79 4.87
C SER A 223 13.69 23.79 4.49
N LYS A 224 14.23 22.62 4.09
CA LYS A 224 15.62 22.41 3.67
C LYS A 224 15.80 22.40 2.14
N GLY A 225 14.72 22.59 1.37
CA GLY A 225 14.77 22.69 -0.08
C GLY A 225 14.57 21.37 -0.83
N TRP A 226 13.90 20.40 -0.20
CA TRP A 226 13.46 19.17 -0.84
C TRP A 226 12.05 19.31 -1.38
N ASP A 227 11.80 18.79 -2.56
CA ASP A 227 10.47 18.37 -2.98
C ASP A 227 10.14 17.04 -2.32
N VAL A 228 8.88 16.82 -1.92
CA VAL A 228 8.49 15.62 -1.17
C VAL A 228 7.49 14.79 -1.96
N LEU A 229 7.83 13.52 -2.17
CA LEU A 229 6.97 12.47 -2.69
C LEU A 229 6.51 11.56 -1.53
N LEU A 230 5.21 11.56 -1.24
CA LEU A 230 4.59 10.74 -0.22
C LEU A 230 3.84 9.57 -0.87
N ASP A 231 4.31 8.33 -0.67
CA ASP A 231 3.52 7.15 -1.02
C ASP A 231 2.45 6.91 0.05
N ALA A 232 1.20 7.21 -0.29
CA ALA A 232 0.06 7.05 0.61
C ALA A 232 -0.78 5.79 0.32
N ALA A 233 -0.35 4.93 -0.61
CA ALA A 233 -1.14 3.80 -1.08
C ALA A 233 -1.50 2.79 0.03
N SER A 234 -0.64 2.60 1.03
CA SER A 234 -0.91 1.71 2.17
C SER A 234 -1.45 2.44 3.41
N PHE A 235 -1.39 3.77 3.42
CA PHE A 235 -1.84 4.62 4.52
C PHE A 235 -3.32 5.02 4.38
N ALA A 236 -3.71 5.52 3.21
CA ALA A 236 -5.04 6.07 2.95
C ALA A 236 -6.23 5.11 3.20
N PRO A 237 -6.09 3.76 3.10
CA PRO A 237 -7.19 2.85 3.35
C PRO A 237 -7.75 2.85 4.79
N SER A 238 -6.94 3.21 5.78
CA SER A 238 -7.34 3.17 7.20
C SER A 238 -6.89 4.38 8.02
N ASN A 239 -6.37 5.41 7.37
CA ASN A 239 -5.90 6.61 8.04
C ASN A 239 -6.33 7.86 7.28
N ARG A 240 -6.64 8.93 8.02
CA ARG A 240 -6.93 10.21 7.44
C ARG A 240 -5.66 10.86 6.89
N LEU A 241 -5.68 11.21 5.60
CA LEU A 241 -4.68 12.06 4.99
C LEU A 241 -5.33 13.41 4.66
N ASP A 242 -4.91 14.44 5.36
CA ASP A 242 -5.44 15.82 5.21
C ASP A 242 -4.39 16.72 4.57
N LEU A 243 -4.59 17.07 3.30
CA LEU A 243 -3.67 17.89 2.52
C LEU A 243 -3.83 19.40 2.78
N SER A 244 -4.76 19.80 3.65
CA SER A 244 -4.81 21.16 4.20
C SER A 244 -3.84 21.35 5.37
N LEU A 245 -3.38 20.26 5.96
CA LEU A 245 -2.40 20.25 7.07
C LEU A 245 -1.00 19.85 6.58
N TRP A 246 -0.96 18.88 5.68
CA TRP A 246 0.27 18.32 5.15
C TRP A 246 0.39 18.69 3.67
N HIS A 247 1.50 19.28 3.28
CA HIS A 247 1.69 19.84 1.95
C HIS A 247 2.82 19.15 1.15
N PRO A 248 2.78 17.81 0.93
CA PRO A 248 3.74 17.15 0.05
C PRO A 248 3.58 17.66 -1.38
N ASP A 249 4.64 17.57 -2.17
CA ASP A 249 4.59 18.03 -3.56
C ASP A 249 3.92 16.99 -4.48
N PHE A 250 4.03 15.72 -4.13
CA PHE A 250 3.46 14.59 -4.87
C PHE A 250 2.88 13.57 -3.89
N VAL A 251 1.68 13.07 -4.17
CA VAL A 251 1.03 11.97 -3.41
C VAL A 251 0.42 10.99 -4.38
N ASP A 252 0.77 9.73 -4.28
CA ASP A 252 0.15 8.69 -5.09
C ASP A 252 -0.93 7.93 -4.32
N ILE A 253 -2.01 7.62 -5.02
CA ILE A 253 -3.20 6.92 -4.48
C ILE A 253 -3.58 5.77 -5.40
N SER A 254 -3.85 4.60 -4.79
CA SER A 254 -4.54 3.47 -5.42
C SER A 254 -5.94 3.32 -4.83
N PHE A 255 -6.97 3.67 -5.59
CA PHE A 255 -8.34 3.66 -5.09
C PHE A 255 -8.83 2.28 -4.68
N TYR A 256 -8.45 1.23 -5.41
CA TYR A 256 -8.84 -0.15 -5.09
C TYR A 256 -8.34 -0.64 -3.72
N LYS A 257 -7.28 -0.04 -3.16
CA LYS A 257 -6.82 -0.35 -1.80
C LYS A 257 -7.74 0.26 -0.75
N ILE A 258 -8.40 1.38 -1.05
CA ILE A 258 -9.29 2.09 -0.11
C ILE A 258 -10.65 1.42 -0.05
N PHE A 259 -11.28 1.18 -1.20
CA PHE A 259 -12.68 0.71 -1.28
C PHE A 259 -12.91 -0.43 -2.30
N GLY A 260 -11.87 -1.07 -2.79
CA GLY A 260 -11.91 -2.32 -3.57
C GLY A 260 -12.27 -2.17 -5.05
N TYR A 261 -13.14 -1.26 -5.45
CA TYR A 261 -13.64 -1.09 -6.81
C TYR A 261 -13.77 0.39 -7.19
N PRO A 262 -13.32 0.80 -8.39
CA PRO A 262 -12.77 -0.01 -9.48
C PRO A 262 -11.28 -0.30 -9.31
N THR A 263 -10.80 -1.34 -10.00
CA THR A 263 -9.37 -1.54 -10.26
C THR A 263 -8.96 -0.79 -11.53
N GLY A 264 -7.66 -0.66 -11.79
CA GLY A 264 -7.17 0.02 -12.99
C GLY A 264 -7.38 1.55 -12.96
N THR A 265 -7.58 2.10 -11.76
CA THR A 265 -7.67 3.55 -11.51
C THR A 265 -6.89 3.92 -10.25
N GLY A 266 -6.09 4.97 -10.37
CA GLY A 266 -5.39 5.63 -9.29
C GLY A 266 -5.21 7.09 -9.64
N CYS A 267 -4.48 7.83 -8.82
CA CYS A 267 -4.15 9.22 -9.17
C CYS A 267 -2.82 9.66 -8.54
N LEU A 268 -2.28 10.72 -9.12
CA LEU A 268 -1.29 11.59 -8.53
C LEU A 268 -1.98 12.89 -8.09
N LEU A 269 -1.97 13.17 -6.79
CA LEU A 269 -2.25 14.49 -6.26
C LEU A 269 -0.92 15.26 -6.29
N VAL A 270 -0.87 16.34 -7.05
CA VAL A 270 0.36 17.10 -7.23
C VAL A 270 0.14 18.59 -6.98
N ARG A 271 1.04 19.20 -6.23
CA ARG A 271 1.04 20.67 -6.07
C ARG A 271 1.29 21.34 -7.42
N LYS A 272 0.50 22.36 -7.74
CA LYS A 272 0.62 23.09 -9.00
C LYS A 272 2.02 23.66 -9.23
N THR A 273 2.68 24.12 -8.16
CA THR A 273 4.07 24.59 -8.20
C THR A 273 5.07 23.48 -8.52
N ALA A 274 4.86 22.28 -8.00
CA ALA A 274 5.68 21.11 -8.31
C ALA A 274 5.43 20.59 -9.72
N ALA A 275 4.18 20.59 -10.17
CA ALA A 275 3.81 20.22 -11.53
C ALA A 275 4.50 21.08 -12.60
N GLN A 276 4.72 22.37 -12.33
CA GLN A 276 5.45 23.27 -13.22
C GLN A 276 6.91 22.89 -13.44
N LYS A 277 7.49 22.14 -12.48
CA LYS A 277 8.88 21.63 -12.61
C LYS A 277 8.95 20.41 -13.54
N LEU A 278 7.88 19.63 -13.65
CA LEU A 278 7.87 18.38 -14.41
C LEU A 278 8.13 18.64 -15.90
N ARG A 279 8.92 17.77 -16.51
CA ARG A 279 9.26 17.80 -17.93
C ARG A 279 8.94 16.43 -18.54
N ARG A 280 7.87 16.35 -19.29
CA ARG A 280 7.47 15.10 -19.96
C ARG A 280 8.55 14.69 -20.97
N PRO A 281 9.08 13.46 -20.92
CA PRO A 281 10.07 12.97 -21.88
C PRO A 281 9.45 12.61 -23.24
N TRP A 282 8.13 12.56 -23.32
CA TRP A 282 7.35 12.22 -24.50
C TRP A 282 5.93 12.80 -24.38
N TYR A 283 5.16 12.66 -25.46
CA TYR A 283 3.75 13.03 -25.45
C TYR A 283 2.87 11.89 -25.99
N ALA A 284 1.63 11.84 -25.56
CA ALA A 284 0.64 10.83 -25.93
C ALA A 284 -0.60 11.45 -26.56
N GLY A 285 -1.45 10.60 -27.15
CA GLY A 285 -2.81 11.01 -27.51
C GLY A 285 -3.55 11.53 -26.28
N GLY A 286 -4.26 12.65 -26.41
CA GLY A 286 -4.95 13.33 -25.31
C GLY A 286 -4.11 14.34 -24.53
N THR A 287 -2.77 14.20 -24.51
CA THR A 287 -1.88 15.09 -23.72
C THR A 287 -1.43 16.35 -24.48
N ILE A 288 -1.78 16.48 -25.73
CA ILE A 288 -1.33 17.57 -26.61
C ILE A 288 -2.47 18.49 -27.04
N THR A 289 -2.20 19.79 -27.07
CA THR A 289 -3.04 20.78 -27.73
C THR A 289 -2.81 20.77 -29.23
N PHE A 290 -1.56 20.62 -29.65
CA PHE A 290 -1.15 20.59 -31.04
C PHE A 290 0.17 19.83 -31.22
N SER A 291 0.27 19.06 -32.29
CA SER A 291 1.54 18.47 -32.75
C SER A 291 1.64 18.53 -34.25
N SER A 292 2.86 18.65 -34.76
CA SER A 292 3.16 18.69 -36.20
C SER A 292 4.22 17.68 -36.55
N VAL A 293 3.92 16.80 -37.50
CA VAL A 293 4.93 15.91 -38.11
C VAL A 293 5.89 16.68 -39.02
N VAL A 294 5.35 17.68 -39.74
CA VAL A 294 6.15 18.50 -40.67
C VAL A 294 7.09 19.42 -39.90
N ALA A 295 6.63 20.10 -38.85
CA ALA A 295 7.47 20.95 -38.02
C ALA A 295 8.28 20.19 -36.97
N ASN A 296 7.97 18.90 -36.75
CA ASN A 296 8.59 18.03 -35.76
C ASN A 296 8.58 18.63 -34.35
N ASP A 297 7.41 19.19 -33.95
CA ASP A 297 7.22 19.84 -32.63
C ASP A 297 5.80 19.66 -32.11
N HIS A 298 5.59 19.96 -30.81
CA HIS A 298 4.32 19.79 -30.14
C HIS A 298 4.15 20.76 -28.97
N TYR A 299 2.88 20.97 -28.56
CA TYR A 299 2.50 21.67 -27.33
C TYR A 299 1.64 20.78 -26.46
N LEU A 300 2.07 20.58 -25.21
CA LEU A 300 1.29 19.85 -24.21
C LEU A 300 0.04 20.65 -23.80
N THR A 301 -1.05 19.94 -23.51
CA THR A 301 -2.27 20.53 -22.94
C THR A 301 -1.97 21.01 -21.52
N PRO A 302 -2.40 22.22 -21.15
CA PRO A 302 -2.29 22.71 -19.78
C PRO A 302 -3.09 21.87 -18.76
N GLY A 303 -2.61 21.84 -17.52
CA GLY A 303 -3.28 21.16 -16.41
C GLY A 303 -3.17 19.63 -16.44
N PRO A 304 -4.10 18.90 -15.79
CA PRO A 304 -4.03 17.44 -15.65
C PRO A 304 -3.97 16.70 -16.98
N ALA A 305 -4.70 17.15 -17.99
CA ALA A 305 -4.75 16.51 -19.30
C ALA A 305 -3.38 16.36 -19.97
N GLY A 306 -2.42 17.27 -19.70
CA GLY A 306 -1.06 17.15 -20.21
C GLY A 306 -0.25 15.99 -19.63
N PHE A 307 -0.79 15.33 -18.60
CA PHE A 307 -0.15 14.22 -17.88
C PHE A 307 -0.95 12.91 -17.94
N GLU A 308 -2.18 12.93 -18.45
CA GLU A 308 -3.05 11.74 -18.56
C GLU A 308 -2.87 11.10 -19.93
N ASP A 309 -2.07 10.02 -19.95
CA ASP A 309 -1.67 9.35 -21.19
C ASP A 309 -2.81 8.57 -21.84
N GLY A 310 -3.18 8.95 -23.05
CA GLY A 310 -4.26 8.33 -23.81
C GLY A 310 -5.64 8.70 -23.28
N THR A 311 -6.63 7.90 -23.64
CA THR A 311 -7.99 8.05 -23.12
C THR A 311 -8.04 7.48 -21.70
N VAL A 312 -8.37 8.30 -20.71
CA VAL A 312 -8.55 7.86 -19.32
C VAL A 312 -9.67 6.80 -19.24
N ASN A 313 -9.65 5.99 -18.19
CA ASN A 313 -10.69 4.97 -17.94
C ASN A 313 -12.02 5.63 -17.52
N TYR A 314 -12.60 6.42 -18.43
CA TYR A 314 -13.68 7.35 -18.15
C TYR A 314 -14.96 6.67 -17.63
N LEU A 315 -15.28 5.45 -18.06
CA LEU A 315 -16.47 4.75 -17.54
C LEU A 315 -16.28 4.27 -16.09
N SER A 316 -15.05 4.01 -15.66
CA SER A 316 -14.76 3.56 -14.28
C SER A 316 -14.51 4.73 -13.32
N LEU A 317 -14.14 5.92 -13.80
CA LEU A 317 -13.82 7.06 -12.94
C LEU A 317 -14.98 7.47 -12.02
N PRO A 318 -16.26 7.51 -12.46
CA PRO A 318 -17.37 7.84 -11.55
C PRO A 318 -17.51 6.86 -10.37
N ALA A 319 -17.07 5.60 -10.54
CA ALA A 319 -17.05 4.64 -9.43
C ALA A 319 -16.04 5.00 -8.35
N VAL A 320 -15.02 5.83 -8.65
CA VAL A 320 -14.10 6.37 -7.64
C VAL A 320 -14.83 7.32 -6.70
N GLU A 321 -15.63 8.24 -7.24
CA GLU A 321 -16.46 9.14 -6.42
C GLU A 321 -17.46 8.36 -5.57
N ILE A 322 -18.13 7.35 -6.14
CA ILE A 322 -19.04 6.44 -5.41
C ILE A 322 -18.30 5.77 -4.24
N GLY A 323 -17.10 5.23 -4.49
CA GLY A 323 -16.29 4.57 -3.47
C GLY A 323 -15.81 5.51 -2.37
N LEU A 324 -15.37 6.73 -2.72
CA LEU A 324 -14.95 7.73 -1.73
C LEU A 324 -16.14 8.22 -0.88
N LYS A 325 -17.30 8.45 -1.47
CA LYS A 325 -18.55 8.77 -0.75
C LYS A 325 -18.95 7.65 0.20
N PHE A 326 -18.79 6.40 -0.23
CA PHE A 326 -19.04 5.25 0.63
C PHE A 326 -18.12 5.28 1.86
N ILE A 327 -16.81 5.44 1.70
CA ILE A 327 -15.86 5.53 2.83
C ILE A 327 -16.17 6.75 3.72
N GLU A 328 -16.50 7.89 3.14
CA GLU A 328 -16.89 9.08 3.91
C GLU A 328 -18.15 8.83 4.75
N SER A 329 -19.16 8.13 4.20
CA SER A 329 -20.39 7.75 4.92
C SER A 329 -20.14 6.78 6.07
N VAL A 330 -19.12 5.92 5.95
CA VAL A 330 -18.66 5.02 6.99
C VAL A 330 -17.89 5.78 8.07
N GLY A 331 -16.96 6.62 7.67
CA GLY A 331 -16.06 7.41 8.49
C GLY A 331 -14.68 6.77 8.64
N ILE A 332 -13.65 7.44 8.11
CA ILE A 332 -12.27 6.93 8.12
C ILE A 332 -11.72 6.74 9.53
N ASP A 333 -12.10 7.59 10.49
CA ASP A 333 -11.65 7.48 11.89
C ASP A 333 -12.28 6.28 12.59
N LEU A 334 -13.50 5.90 12.21
CA LEU A 334 -14.15 4.69 12.68
C LEU A 334 -13.43 3.43 12.18
N ILE A 335 -13.07 3.44 10.89
CA ILE A 335 -12.26 2.37 10.28
C ILE A 335 -10.92 2.26 10.99
N HIS A 336 -10.23 3.40 11.20
CA HIS A 336 -8.95 3.45 11.92
C HIS A 336 -9.08 2.81 13.32
N THR A 337 -10.08 3.22 14.10
CA THR A 337 -10.31 2.69 15.45
C THR A 337 -10.48 1.17 15.44
N ARG A 338 -11.31 0.63 14.54
CA ARG A 338 -11.51 -0.83 14.38
C ARG A 338 -10.19 -1.52 14.07
N VAL A 339 -9.49 -1.03 13.07
CA VAL A 339 -8.21 -1.60 12.61
C VAL A 339 -7.19 -1.62 13.73
N MET A 340 -7.06 -0.53 14.49
CA MET A 340 -6.06 -0.44 15.56
C MET A 340 -6.37 -1.35 16.76
N CYS A 341 -7.64 -1.45 17.17
CA CYS A 341 -8.03 -2.36 18.25
C CYS A 341 -7.74 -3.82 17.89
N LEU A 342 -8.17 -4.25 16.70
CA LEU A 342 -7.93 -5.63 16.23
C LEU A 342 -6.44 -5.92 16.01
N THR A 343 -5.68 -4.95 15.48
CA THR A 343 -4.23 -5.10 15.28
C THR A 343 -3.47 -5.27 16.59
N GLY A 344 -3.79 -4.44 17.60
CA GLY A 344 -3.16 -4.56 18.91
C GLY A 344 -3.40 -5.93 19.53
N TRP A 345 -4.65 -6.39 19.56
CA TRP A 345 -4.98 -7.71 20.07
C TRP A 345 -4.31 -8.83 19.30
N LEU A 346 -4.31 -8.76 17.97
CA LEU A 346 -3.65 -9.77 17.12
C LEU A 346 -2.15 -9.89 17.43
N ILE A 347 -1.45 -8.76 17.54
CA ILE A 347 -0.02 -8.74 17.86
C ILE A 347 0.21 -9.37 19.25
N ASP A 348 -0.55 -8.96 20.25
CA ASP A 348 -0.43 -9.50 21.62
C ASP A 348 -0.62 -11.01 21.64
N ARG A 349 -1.64 -11.52 20.91
CA ARG A 349 -1.91 -12.97 20.85
C ARG A 349 -0.84 -13.74 20.12
N LEU A 350 -0.39 -13.26 18.95
CA LEU A 350 0.67 -13.94 18.18
C LEU A 350 2.00 -13.98 18.94
N LEU A 351 2.39 -12.91 19.61
CA LEU A 351 3.61 -12.87 20.42
C LEU A 351 3.54 -13.72 21.71
N ALA A 352 2.35 -14.09 22.14
CA ALA A 352 2.14 -14.97 23.29
C ALA A 352 2.18 -16.47 22.92
N LEU A 353 2.40 -16.83 21.65
CA LEU A 353 2.47 -18.23 21.20
C LEU A 353 3.87 -18.78 21.39
N TYR A 354 3.97 -19.81 22.25
CA TYR A 354 5.22 -20.52 22.55
C TYR A 354 5.04 -22.03 22.38
N HIS A 355 6.10 -22.70 22.00
CA HIS A 355 6.18 -24.15 22.05
C HIS A 355 6.32 -24.64 23.49
N SER A 356 6.08 -25.95 23.74
CA SER A 356 6.21 -26.58 25.05
C SER A 356 7.62 -26.47 25.62
N ASN A 357 8.63 -26.31 24.79
CA ASN A 357 10.05 -26.10 25.21
C ASN A 357 10.35 -24.63 25.57
N GLY A 358 9.40 -23.72 25.46
CA GLY A 358 9.53 -22.29 25.78
C GLY A 358 10.05 -21.42 24.63
N ASN A 359 10.36 -21.99 23.47
CA ASN A 359 10.77 -21.20 22.30
C ASN A 359 9.56 -20.52 21.65
N PRO A 360 9.69 -19.25 21.15
CA PRO A 360 8.60 -18.56 20.50
C PRO A 360 8.25 -19.19 19.15
N LEU A 361 6.94 -19.35 18.89
CA LEU A 361 6.43 -19.80 17.60
C LEU A 361 6.57 -18.73 16.52
N ILE A 362 6.42 -17.46 16.90
CA ILE A 362 6.27 -16.33 15.97
C ILE A 362 7.44 -15.36 16.10
N ARG A 363 7.96 -14.91 14.95
CA ARG A 363 8.80 -13.71 14.86
C ARG A 363 8.02 -12.62 14.13
N LEU A 364 7.77 -11.51 14.81
CA LEU A 364 7.15 -10.32 14.26
C LEU A 364 8.22 -9.44 13.60
N TYR A 365 7.89 -8.86 12.44
CA TYR A 365 8.70 -7.84 11.76
C TYR A 365 7.97 -6.48 11.82
N GLY A 366 8.55 -5.56 12.55
CA GLY A 366 7.96 -4.26 12.86
C GLY A 366 7.62 -4.10 14.34
N PRO A 367 7.07 -2.95 14.76
CA PRO A 367 6.82 -2.65 16.16
C PRO A 367 5.86 -3.65 16.81
N PRO A 368 6.14 -4.08 18.08
CA PRO A 368 5.27 -5.01 18.81
C PRO A 368 4.07 -4.33 19.47
N ASN A 369 3.76 -3.12 19.08
CA ASN A 369 2.65 -2.32 19.60
C ASN A 369 2.02 -1.47 18.49
N THR A 370 0.96 -0.74 18.79
CA THR A 370 0.19 0.06 17.83
C THR A 370 0.68 1.50 17.66
N HIS A 371 1.76 1.92 18.34
CA HIS A 371 2.30 3.28 18.23
C HIS A 371 2.98 3.49 16.88
N LEU A 372 2.55 4.48 16.11
CA LEU A 372 3.02 4.77 14.75
C LEU A 372 3.06 3.49 13.89
N ARG A 373 1.91 2.82 13.82
CA ARG A 373 1.72 1.59 13.07
C ARG A 373 0.30 1.53 12.51
N GLY A 374 0.13 0.90 11.36
CA GLY A 374 -1.16 0.55 10.79
C GLY A 374 -1.48 -0.94 10.88
N GLY A 375 -2.57 -1.36 10.25
CA GLY A 375 -3.15 -2.70 10.34
C GLY A 375 -2.40 -3.83 9.62
N THR A 376 -1.16 -3.61 9.19
CA THR A 376 -0.33 -4.61 8.50
C THR A 376 0.55 -5.34 9.51
N VAL A 377 0.45 -6.66 9.62
CA VAL A 377 1.21 -7.51 10.54
C VAL A 377 2.01 -8.52 9.75
N GLN A 378 3.33 -8.43 9.83
CA GLN A 378 4.28 -9.28 9.10
C GLN A 378 4.96 -10.24 10.06
N VAL A 379 4.88 -11.54 9.80
CA VAL A 379 5.41 -12.59 10.69
C VAL A 379 6.06 -13.73 9.93
N ASN A 380 6.93 -14.48 10.64
CA ASN A 380 7.33 -15.82 10.28
C ASN A 380 7.08 -16.79 11.43
N PHE A 381 6.84 -18.06 11.07
CA PHE A 381 6.57 -19.14 11.98
C PHE A 381 7.84 -20.01 12.12
N PHE A 382 8.14 -20.46 13.33
CA PHE A 382 9.31 -21.29 13.63
C PHE A 382 8.87 -22.54 14.37
N ASP A 383 9.59 -23.63 14.19
CA ASP A 383 9.38 -24.86 14.92
C ASP A 383 10.08 -24.85 16.31
N PRO A 384 9.88 -25.86 17.17
CA PRO A 384 10.49 -25.90 18.48
C PRO A 384 12.03 -25.85 18.49
N GLU A 385 12.69 -26.19 17.38
CA GLU A 385 14.16 -26.13 17.21
C GLU A 385 14.61 -24.79 16.60
N GLY A 386 13.69 -23.89 16.28
CA GLY A 386 13.95 -22.59 15.66
C GLY A 386 14.14 -22.66 14.15
N LYS A 387 13.75 -23.77 13.50
CA LYS A 387 13.72 -23.90 12.06
C LYS A 387 12.47 -23.20 11.51
N LEU A 388 12.63 -22.48 10.41
CA LEU A 388 11.57 -21.68 9.81
C LEU A 388 10.59 -22.55 9.01
N PHE A 389 9.29 -22.36 9.21
CA PHE A 389 8.27 -22.82 8.27
C PHE A 389 8.26 -21.94 7.02
N ASP A 390 8.24 -22.54 5.83
CA ASP A 390 8.13 -21.76 4.58
C ASP A 390 6.83 -20.96 4.57
N CYS A 391 6.91 -19.65 4.32
CA CYS A 391 5.75 -18.77 4.34
C CYS A 391 4.72 -19.13 3.26
N ASN A 392 5.12 -19.74 2.15
CA ASN A 392 4.20 -20.22 1.12
C ASN A 392 3.44 -21.47 1.59
N ASP A 393 4.08 -22.35 2.37
CA ASP A 393 3.39 -23.50 2.98
C ASP A 393 2.34 -23.04 4.00
N VAL A 394 2.71 -22.06 4.83
CA VAL A 394 1.76 -21.46 5.81
C VAL A 394 0.60 -20.77 5.10
N GLU A 395 0.86 -20.01 4.02
CA GLU A 395 -0.19 -19.41 3.19
C GLU A 395 -1.10 -20.46 2.56
N TRP A 396 -0.51 -21.54 2.03
CA TRP A 396 -1.29 -22.64 1.45
C TRP A 396 -2.21 -23.29 2.49
N LEU A 397 -1.71 -23.60 3.70
CA LEU A 397 -2.52 -24.14 4.81
C LEU A 397 -3.62 -23.16 5.23
N ALA A 398 -3.33 -21.85 5.29
CA ALA A 398 -4.33 -20.84 5.58
C ALA A 398 -5.45 -20.79 4.52
N ASN A 399 -5.10 -20.95 3.25
CA ASN A 399 -6.08 -21.00 2.14
C ASN A 399 -7.02 -22.21 2.25
N GLU A 400 -6.51 -23.37 2.71
CA GLU A 400 -7.35 -24.55 2.99
C GLU A 400 -8.43 -24.25 4.07
N GLU A 401 -8.10 -23.35 5.00
CA GLU A 401 -9.02 -22.87 6.06
C GLU A 401 -9.78 -21.59 5.64
N ARG A 402 -9.71 -21.20 4.36
CA ARG A 402 -10.32 -19.98 3.79
C ARG A 402 -9.86 -18.69 4.45
N ILE A 403 -8.64 -18.67 4.97
CA ILE A 403 -7.99 -17.47 5.51
C ILE A 403 -7.11 -16.88 4.42
N SER A 404 -7.48 -15.72 3.89
CA SER A 404 -6.71 -15.00 2.88
C SER A 404 -5.62 -14.18 3.54
N LEU A 405 -4.39 -14.66 3.39
CA LEU A 405 -3.15 -13.98 3.79
C LEU A 405 -2.32 -13.70 2.53
N ARG A 406 -1.11 -13.18 2.71
CA ARG A 406 -0.17 -13.03 1.60
C ARG A 406 1.25 -13.39 2.04
N ALA A 407 1.90 -14.32 1.31
CA ALA A 407 3.30 -14.65 1.50
C ALA A 407 4.20 -13.86 0.54
N GLY A 408 5.47 -13.66 0.91
CA GLY A 408 6.49 -13.12 0.04
C GLY A 408 7.15 -11.82 0.48
N CYS A 409 7.74 -11.10 -0.47
CA CYS A 409 8.47 -9.83 -0.24
C CYS A 409 7.60 -8.57 -0.33
N HIS A 410 6.36 -8.70 -0.79
CA HIS A 410 5.36 -7.63 -0.94
C HIS A 410 5.85 -6.41 -1.73
N CYS A 411 6.76 -6.63 -2.69
CA CYS A 411 7.38 -5.55 -3.46
C CYS A 411 8.07 -4.47 -2.58
N ASN A 412 8.58 -4.85 -1.41
CA ASN A 412 9.32 -3.99 -0.50
C ASN A 412 10.67 -4.65 -0.15
N PRO A 413 11.66 -4.55 -1.07
CA PRO A 413 12.92 -5.26 -0.94
C PRO A 413 13.72 -4.81 0.29
N GLY A 414 13.82 -3.51 0.56
CA GLY A 414 14.67 -3.02 1.64
C GLY A 414 14.18 -3.44 3.03
N ALA A 415 12.87 -3.30 3.33
CA ALA A 415 12.33 -3.79 4.60
C ALA A 415 12.52 -5.31 4.75
N ARG A 416 12.30 -6.08 3.67
CA ARG A 416 12.55 -7.53 3.65
C ARG A 416 14.02 -7.87 3.92
N GLU A 417 14.94 -7.18 3.25
CA GLU A 417 16.38 -7.42 3.39
C GLU A 417 16.83 -7.27 4.84
N VAL A 418 16.39 -6.18 5.50
CA VAL A 418 16.71 -5.96 6.92
C VAL A 418 15.98 -6.96 7.83
N ALA A 419 14.70 -7.23 7.58
CA ALA A 419 13.90 -8.16 8.38
C ALA A 419 14.48 -9.58 8.39
N LEU A 420 14.98 -10.04 7.24
CA LEU A 420 15.49 -11.39 7.05
C LEU A 420 17.02 -11.48 7.21
N GLY A 421 17.68 -10.36 7.51
CA GLY A 421 19.12 -10.30 7.76
C GLY A 421 19.98 -10.57 6.54
N PHE A 422 19.53 -10.13 5.34
CA PHE A 422 20.38 -10.19 4.14
C PHE A 422 21.50 -9.17 4.22
N THR A 423 22.70 -9.63 3.98
CA THR A 423 23.87 -8.76 3.88
C THR A 423 24.08 -8.31 2.42
N LYS A 424 24.84 -7.24 2.25
CA LYS A 424 25.25 -6.80 0.92
C LYS A 424 25.95 -7.91 0.14
N GLN A 425 26.78 -8.71 0.82
CA GLN A 425 27.53 -9.83 0.22
C GLN A 425 26.60 -10.94 -0.28
N ASP A 426 25.55 -11.29 0.49
CA ASP A 426 24.53 -12.25 0.07
C ASP A 426 23.85 -11.83 -1.25
N LEU A 427 23.61 -10.53 -1.41
CA LEU A 427 22.89 -9.97 -2.57
C LEU A 427 23.81 -9.70 -3.77
N GLU A 428 25.07 -9.31 -3.57
CA GLU A 428 26.03 -9.06 -4.67
C GLU A 428 26.25 -10.31 -5.52
N VAL A 429 26.25 -11.49 -4.92
CA VAL A 429 26.37 -12.76 -5.66
C VAL A 429 25.17 -12.95 -6.61
N CYS A 430 23.96 -12.55 -6.18
CA CYS A 430 22.75 -12.63 -7.02
C CYS A 430 22.80 -11.75 -8.28
N PHE A 431 23.62 -10.71 -8.28
CA PHE A 431 23.70 -9.72 -9.37
C PHE A 431 24.97 -9.82 -10.21
N GLN A 432 25.81 -10.86 -10.02
CA GLN A 432 27.02 -11.08 -10.82
C GLN A 432 26.69 -11.45 -12.26
N ASP A 433 25.61 -12.22 -12.48
CA ASP A 433 25.10 -12.56 -13.80
C ASP A 433 23.78 -11.80 -14.04
N LYS A 434 23.83 -10.70 -14.80
CA LYS A 434 22.72 -9.75 -14.91
C LYS A 434 21.61 -10.19 -15.87
N ASP A 435 21.85 -11.19 -16.71
CA ASP A 435 20.94 -11.43 -17.83
C ASP A 435 19.76 -12.33 -17.49
N HIS A 436 19.90 -13.29 -16.59
CA HIS A 436 18.79 -14.20 -16.21
C HIS A 436 18.99 -14.81 -14.81
N LEU A 437 18.42 -14.22 -13.78
CA LEU A 437 18.28 -14.87 -12.50
C LEU A 437 16.84 -15.40 -12.32
N THR A 438 16.66 -16.72 -12.33
CA THR A 438 15.36 -17.31 -11.96
C THR A 438 15.15 -17.24 -10.45
N PHE A 439 13.89 -17.30 -10.00
CA PHE A 439 13.60 -17.34 -8.57
C PHE A 439 14.23 -18.54 -7.87
N GLU A 440 14.29 -19.69 -8.52
CA GLU A 440 14.95 -20.91 -8.01
C GLU A 440 16.47 -20.71 -7.85
N GLN A 441 17.12 -20.09 -8.83
CA GLN A 441 18.55 -19.74 -8.73
C GLN A 441 18.81 -18.76 -7.60
N PHE A 442 17.91 -17.78 -7.41
CA PHE A 442 17.99 -16.85 -6.28
C PHE A 442 17.89 -17.60 -4.93
N LEU A 443 16.99 -18.57 -4.80
CA LEU A 443 16.87 -19.41 -3.60
C LEU A 443 18.16 -20.18 -3.27
N HIS A 444 18.83 -20.73 -4.28
CA HIS A 444 20.12 -21.43 -4.09
C HIS A 444 21.24 -20.48 -3.65
N VAL A 445 21.26 -19.26 -4.18
CA VAL A 445 22.33 -18.29 -3.86
C VAL A 445 22.24 -17.79 -2.42
N ILE A 446 21.03 -17.66 -1.87
CA ILE A 446 20.83 -17.16 -0.49
C ILE A 446 20.95 -18.23 0.58
N ASP A 447 21.49 -19.41 0.25
CA ASP A 447 21.85 -20.49 1.17
C ASP A 447 20.70 -20.92 2.10
N GLY A 448 19.51 -21.13 1.52
CA GLY A 448 18.31 -21.59 2.24
C GLY A 448 17.66 -20.54 3.15
N LYS A 449 18.11 -19.28 3.13
CA LYS A 449 17.38 -18.19 3.79
C LYS A 449 16.00 -18.02 3.13
N THR A 450 14.97 -17.82 3.92
CA THR A 450 13.62 -17.54 3.37
C THR A 450 13.62 -16.27 2.54
N THR A 451 12.86 -16.30 1.45
CA THR A 451 12.72 -15.15 0.56
C THR A 451 11.60 -14.21 0.94
N GLY A 452 10.77 -14.59 1.92
CA GLY A 452 9.58 -13.84 2.29
C GLY A 452 9.15 -14.04 3.74
N ALA A 453 8.06 -13.42 4.04
CA ALA A 453 7.34 -13.57 5.30
C ALA A 453 5.84 -13.52 5.04
N LEU A 454 5.04 -13.95 6.00
CA LEU A 454 3.59 -14.00 5.91
C LEU A 454 3.00 -12.68 6.41
N ARG A 455 2.12 -12.09 5.62
CA ARG A 455 1.45 -10.84 5.95
C ARG A 455 -0.03 -11.06 6.19
N ALA A 456 -0.51 -10.72 7.39
CA ALA A 456 -1.91 -10.46 7.67
C ALA A 456 -2.14 -8.95 7.66
N SER A 457 -3.26 -8.50 7.12
CA SER A 457 -3.63 -7.08 7.18
C SER A 457 -5.11 -6.89 7.43
N ILE A 458 -5.41 -6.09 8.42
CA ILE A 458 -6.75 -5.81 8.94
C ILE A 458 -7.32 -4.60 8.21
N GLY A 459 -8.61 -4.63 7.92
CA GLY A 459 -9.27 -3.54 7.22
C GLY A 459 -10.73 -3.33 7.62
N LEU A 460 -11.44 -2.60 6.76
CA LEU A 460 -12.76 -2.02 6.97
C LEU A 460 -13.75 -2.94 7.67
N VAL A 461 -13.93 -4.16 7.20
CA VAL A 461 -14.96 -5.08 7.74
C VAL A 461 -14.35 -6.34 8.37
N THR A 462 -13.11 -6.28 8.81
CA THR A 462 -12.53 -7.33 9.63
C THR A 462 -13.27 -7.36 11.00
N THR A 463 -13.69 -8.54 11.42
CA THR A 463 -14.37 -8.77 12.70
C THR A 463 -13.39 -9.33 13.74
N PHE A 464 -13.79 -9.32 15.03
CA PHE A 464 -13.04 -10.01 16.07
C PHE A 464 -12.94 -11.51 15.78
N ALA A 465 -14.02 -12.13 15.28
CA ALA A 465 -14.03 -13.55 14.94
C ALA A 465 -12.99 -13.90 13.85
N ASP A 466 -12.74 -13.00 12.87
CA ASP A 466 -11.74 -13.21 11.84
C ASP A 466 -10.33 -13.30 12.43
N VAL A 467 -9.95 -12.34 13.28
CA VAL A 467 -8.62 -12.32 13.92
C VAL A 467 -8.48 -13.43 14.97
N TYR A 468 -9.54 -13.79 15.68
CA TYR A 468 -9.56 -14.89 16.61
C TYR A 468 -9.28 -16.23 15.92
N LYS A 469 -9.95 -16.51 14.82
CA LYS A 469 -9.74 -17.70 14.01
C LYS A 469 -8.32 -17.76 13.41
N TYR A 470 -7.76 -16.62 13.01
CA TYR A 470 -6.38 -16.58 12.55
C TYR A 470 -5.38 -16.92 13.67
N VAL A 471 -5.63 -16.46 14.90
CA VAL A 471 -4.80 -16.89 16.06
C VAL A 471 -4.92 -18.38 16.31
N GLN A 472 -6.15 -18.96 16.27
CA GLN A 472 -6.33 -20.41 16.40
C GLN A 472 -5.62 -21.19 15.27
N PHE A 473 -5.64 -20.67 14.04
CA PHE A 473 -4.84 -21.24 12.96
C PHE A 473 -3.35 -21.23 13.31
N ALA A 474 -2.83 -20.11 13.83
CA ALA A 474 -1.43 -20.03 14.26
C ALA A 474 -1.11 -21.01 15.40
N GLU A 475 -2.02 -21.20 16.36
CA GLU A 475 -1.89 -22.17 17.45
C GLU A 475 -1.67 -23.61 16.95
N THR A 476 -2.16 -23.95 15.75
CA THR A 476 -1.99 -25.31 15.20
C THR A 476 -0.53 -25.64 14.87
N PHE A 477 0.36 -24.66 14.84
CA PHE A 477 1.81 -24.86 14.61
C PHE A 477 2.60 -25.10 15.90
N ILE A 478 1.97 -24.98 17.09
CA ILE A 478 2.66 -25.27 18.36
C ILE A 478 3.11 -26.73 18.37
N ASP A 479 4.38 -26.95 18.74
CA ASP A 479 5.05 -28.25 18.81
C ASP A 479 5.08 -29.06 17.50
N ARG A 480 4.84 -28.40 16.37
CA ARG A 480 5.10 -28.98 15.06
C ARG A 480 6.52 -28.76 14.62
N TYR A 481 7.02 -29.70 13.85
CA TYR A 481 8.37 -29.67 13.27
C TYR A 481 8.29 -29.50 11.75
N VAL A 482 9.25 -28.77 11.21
CA VAL A 482 9.45 -28.69 9.77
C VAL A 482 9.92 -30.03 9.26
N THR A 483 9.10 -30.70 8.42
CA THR A 483 9.50 -31.96 7.75
C THR A 483 10.50 -31.63 6.66
N GLY A 484 11.65 -32.29 6.68
CA GLY A 484 12.77 -32.07 5.76
C GLY A 484 12.54 -32.55 4.34
#